data_5c5a6ab538b974d1665427fcdfe4d871
#
_entry.id   5c5a6ab538b974d1665427fcdfe4d871
#
_cell.length_a   1.000
_cell.length_b   1.000
_cell.length_c   1.000
_cell.angle_alpha   90.00
_cell.angle_beta   90.00
_cell.angle_gamma   90.00
#
_symmetry.space_group_name_H-M   'P 1'
#
loop_
_entity.id
_entity.type
_entity.pdbx_description
1 polymer ?
#
loop_
_entity_poly.entity_id
_entity_poly.type
_entity_poly.pdbx_seq_one_letter_code
_entity_poly.pdbx_strand_id
1 'polypeptide(L)'
;LGMYRVQLSGNDYVQNKEVGMHYQIHRGIGVHQKKANKKGEPLKVSIFIGGPPSHTFAAVMPLPEGMSELSFAGVLGKRRFRYAKKDGYTISADADFVICGELHENDTKPEGPFGDHLGYYSLKHDFPVLKVHKVYAKENAIWPFTVVGRPPQEDSQFGALIHEISGKAIEQEIP
;
A
#
# COMPACT_ATOMS: atom_id res chain seq x y z
N LEU A 1 7.83 -1.74 1.79
CA LEU A 1 6.77 -0.78 1.52
C LEU A 1 6.23 -1.02 0.11
N GLY A 2 5.03 -0.55 -0.18
CA GLY A 2 4.42 -0.58 -1.49
C GLY A 2 3.07 0.12 -1.46
N MET A 3 2.55 0.48 -2.63
CA MET A 3 1.20 0.98 -2.77
C MET A 3 0.26 -0.20 -3.03
N TYR A 4 -0.74 -0.35 -2.19
CA TYR A 4 -1.71 -1.44 -2.28
C TYR A 4 -3.12 -0.88 -2.21
N ARG A 5 -4.01 -1.46 -2.97
CA ARG A 5 -5.42 -1.20 -2.77
C ARG A 5 -5.86 -1.82 -1.46
N VAL A 6 -6.58 -1.06 -0.68
CA VAL A 6 -7.21 -1.52 0.55
C VAL A 6 -8.70 -1.21 0.51
N GLN A 7 -9.51 -2.10 1.06
CA GLN A 7 -10.93 -1.87 1.26
C GLN A 7 -11.21 -1.69 2.74
N LEU A 8 -11.59 -0.49 3.11
CA LEU A 8 -12.12 -0.21 4.43
C LEU A 8 -13.56 -0.71 4.53
N SER A 9 -14.09 -0.82 5.73
CA SER A 9 -15.47 -1.29 5.96
C SER A 9 -16.49 -0.52 5.11
N GLY A 10 -17.59 -1.16 4.76
CA GLY A 10 -18.66 -0.56 3.95
C GLY A 10 -19.22 -1.45 2.86
N ASN A 11 -18.74 -2.69 2.72
CA ASN A 11 -19.34 -3.73 1.92
C ASN A 11 -19.96 -4.82 2.79
N ASP A 12 -20.54 -5.83 2.16
CA ASP A 12 -21.22 -6.93 2.85
C ASP A 12 -20.26 -7.87 3.61
N TYR A 13 -18.95 -7.84 3.31
CA TYR A 13 -17.99 -8.84 3.75
C TYR A 13 -16.98 -8.32 4.76
N VAL A 14 -16.44 -7.12 4.53
CA VAL A 14 -15.42 -6.51 5.40
C VAL A 14 -16.10 -5.71 6.49
N GLN A 15 -15.97 -6.18 7.72
CA GLN A 15 -16.62 -5.60 8.90
C GLN A 15 -15.81 -4.45 9.50
N ASN A 16 -16.40 -3.74 10.46
CA ASN A 16 -15.68 -2.78 11.29
C ASN A 16 -14.49 -3.47 11.97
N LYS A 17 -13.35 -2.76 12.07
CA LYS A 17 -12.05 -3.28 12.53
C LYS A 17 -11.40 -4.31 11.59
N GLU A 18 -11.82 -4.34 10.35
CA GLU A 18 -11.20 -5.12 9.29
C GLU A 18 -10.86 -4.24 8.10
N VAL A 19 -9.83 -4.63 7.35
CA VAL A 19 -9.45 -4.00 6.08
C VAL A 19 -9.13 -5.10 5.08
N GLY A 20 -9.84 -5.13 3.96
CA GLY A 20 -9.49 -5.99 2.82
C GLY A 20 -8.19 -5.51 2.20
N MET A 21 -7.25 -6.42 1.95
CA MET A 21 -5.92 -6.12 1.43
C MET A 21 -5.72 -6.76 0.07
N HIS A 22 -5.53 -5.94 -0.97
CA HIS A 22 -5.32 -6.44 -2.33
C HIS A 22 -3.83 -6.48 -2.68
N TYR A 23 -3.22 -7.65 -2.66
CA TYR A 23 -1.83 -7.87 -3.04
C TYR A 23 -1.57 -9.27 -3.60
N GLN A 24 -0.48 -9.39 -4.34
CA GLN A 24 -0.03 -10.67 -4.90
C GLN A 24 0.92 -11.37 -3.94
N ILE A 25 0.70 -12.67 -3.71
CA ILE A 25 1.47 -13.49 -2.77
C ILE A 25 2.97 -13.61 -3.15
N HIS A 26 3.34 -13.29 -4.38
CA HIS A 26 4.70 -13.44 -4.89
C HIS A 26 5.54 -12.16 -4.79
N ARG A 27 4.94 -11.03 -4.43
CA ARG A 27 5.60 -9.71 -4.42
C ARG A 27 5.34 -8.95 -3.13
N GLY A 28 6.27 -8.08 -2.75
CA GLY A 28 6.10 -7.12 -1.66
C GLY A 28 5.61 -7.76 -0.37
N ILE A 29 4.45 -7.33 0.10
CA ILE A 29 3.84 -7.80 1.36
C ILE A 29 3.56 -9.31 1.36
N GLY A 30 3.22 -9.90 0.22
CA GLY A 30 2.98 -11.35 0.11
C GLY A 30 4.21 -12.19 0.46
N VAL A 31 5.41 -11.73 0.08
CA VAL A 31 6.66 -12.39 0.47
C VAL A 31 6.87 -12.31 1.98
N HIS A 32 6.56 -11.18 2.59
CA HIS A 32 6.66 -10.99 4.04
C HIS A 32 5.64 -11.86 4.78
N GLN A 33 4.41 -11.98 4.26
CA GLN A 33 3.40 -12.86 4.84
C GLN A 33 3.82 -14.32 4.79
N LYS A 34 4.34 -14.80 3.67
CA LYS A 34 4.89 -16.17 3.57
C LYS A 34 5.98 -16.44 4.61
N LYS A 35 6.84 -15.44 4.87
CA LYS A 35 7.89 -15.57 5.90
C LYS A 35 7.30 -15.62 7.31
N ALA A 36 6.27 -14.85 7.61
CA ALA A 36 5.56 -14.86 8.89
C ALA A 36 4.83 -16.19 9.09
N ASN A 37 4.07 -16.64 8.10
CA ASN A 37 3.34 -17.90 8.12
C ASN A 37 4.26 -19.11 8.40
N LYS A 38 5.47 -19.14 7.79
CA LYS A 38 6.48 -20.18 8.06
C LYS A 38 6.94 -20.21 9.52
N LYS A 39 6.78 -19.12 10.25
CA LYS A 39 7.10 -19.04 11.69
C LYS A 39 5.89 -19.28 12.58
N GLY A 40 4.70 -19.44 12.00
CA GLY A 40 3.45 -19.52 12.75
C GLY A 40 3.02 -18.20 13.38
N GLU A 41 3.49 -17.06 12.84
CA GLU A 41 3.23 -15.72 13.37
C GLU A 41 2.36 -14.91 12.40
N PRO A 42 1.46 -14.06 12.89
CA PRO A 42 0.77 -13.11 12.04
C PRO A 42 1.74 -12.03 11.53
N LEU A 43 1.49 -11.53 10.32
CA LEU A 43 2.25 -10.41 9.80
C LEU A 43 1.68 -9.08 10.32
N LYS A 44 2.47 -8.33 11.07
CA LYS A 44 2.13 -6.96 11.47
C LYS A 44 2.26 -6.00 10.29
N VAL A 45 1.20 -5.24 10.04
CA VAL A 45 1.12 -4.28 8.94
C VAL A 45 0.72 -2.90 9.46
N SER A 46 1.35 -1.87 8.90
CA SER A 46 0.96 -0.47 9.09
C SER A 46 0.58 0.12 7.73
N ILE A 47 -0.63 0.61 7.58
CA ILE A 47 -1.13 1.29 6.38
C ILE A 47 -1.03 2.79 6.63
N PHE A 48 -0.26 3.48 5.79
CA PHE A 48 -0.12 4.94 5.82
C PHE A 48 -1.08 5.56 4.83
N ILE A 49 -1.87 6.52 5.27
CA ILE A 49 -2.82 7.26 4.44
C ILE A 49 -2.49 8.75 4.55
N GLY A 50 -2.40 9.43 3.40
CA GLY A 50 -2.01 10.84 3.35
C GLY A 50 -0.52 11.07 3.62
N GLY A 51 -0.19 12.30 3.96
CA GLY A 51 1.17 12.76 4.13
C GLY A 51 1.77 13.34 2.86
N PRO A 52 3.10 13.57 2.82
CA PRO A 52 3.74 14.21 1.68
C PRO A 52 3.73 13.33 0.42
N PRO A 53 3.63 13.92 -0.79
CA PRO A 53 3.61 13.18 -2.06
C PRO A 53 4.80 12.24 -2.25
N SER A 54 5.95 12.52 -1.64
CA SER A 54 7.13 11.65 -1.67
C SER A 54 6.87 10.25 -1.09
N HIS A 55 5.93 10.10 -0.16
CA HIS A 55 5.54 8.79 0.38
C HIS A 55 4.79 7.96 -0.66
N THR A 56 3.79 8.55 -1.31
CA THR A 56 2.99 7.89 -2.34
C THR A 56 3.87 7.52 -3.53
N PHE A 57 4.69 8.45 -4.00
CA PHE A 57 5.56 8.22 -5.14
C PHE A 57 6.61 7.14 -4.85
N ALA A 58 7.24 7.14 -3.68
CA ALA A 58 8.17 6.09 -3.29
C ALA A 58 7.49 4.71 -3.20
N ALA A 59 6.23 4.64 -2.81
CA ALA A 59 5.49 3.40 -2.70
C ALA A 59 5.11 2.78 -4.07
N VAL A 60 4.97 3.62 -5.11
CA VAL A 60 4.60 3.17 -6.46
C VAL A 60 5.80 2.89 -7.35
N MET A 61 6.98 3.44 -7.02
CA MET A 61 8.19 3.26 -7.83
C MET A 61 8.70 1.81 -7.82
N PRO A 62 9.06 1.26 -8.99
CA PRO A 62 9.70 -0.05 -9.11
C PRO A 62 11.18 0.05 -8.72
N LEU A 63 11.47 0.10 -7.43
CA LEU A 63 12.83 0.21 -6.92
C LEU A 63 13.59 -1.11 -7.07
N PRO A 64 14.94 -1.06 -7.27
CA PRO A 64 15.80 -2.24 -7.27
C PRO A 64 15.71 -3.01 -5.94
N GLU A 65 15.96 -4.31 -6.00
CA GLU A 65 16.01 -5.16 -4.80
C GLU A 65 17.07 -4.64 -3.81
N GLY A 66 16.69 -4.59 -2.53
CA GLY A 66 17.55 -4.08 -1.46
C GLY A 66 17.45 -2.57 -1.24
N MET A 67 16.85 -1.80 -2.13
CA MET A 67 16.59 -0.38 -1.90
C MET A 67 15.30 -0.20 -1.08
N SER A 68 15.44 0.51 0.04
CA SER A 68 14.29 0.79 0.92
C SER A 68 13.45 1.94 0.37
N GLU A 69 12.17 1.71 0.16
CA GLU A 69 11.21 2.74 -0.24
C GLU A 69 11.11 3.87 0.80
N LEU A 70 11.32 3.56 2.08
CA LEU A 70 11.36 4.59 3.13
C LEU A 70 12.58 5.52 2.95
N SER A 71 13.73 4.94 2.59
CA SER A 71 14.93 5.74 2.29
C SER A 71 14.73 6.57 1.03
N PHE A 72 14.13 5.99 0.00
CA PHE A 72 13.81 6.69 -1.24
C PHE A 72 12.80 7.83 -1.02
N ALA A 73 11.76 7.61 -0.22
CA ALA A 73 10.85 8.67 0.21
C ALA A 73 11.58 9.82 0.92
N GLY A 74 12.59 9.48 1.72
CA GLY A 74 13.46 10.48 2.36
C GLY A 74 14.27 11.29 1.35
N VAL A 75 14.85 10.65 0.36
CA VAL A 75 15.60 11.31 -0.74
C VAL A 75 14.68 12.28 -1.50
N LEU A 76 13.51 11.81 -1.94
CA LEU A 76 12.52 12.63 -2.64
C LEU A 76 12.06 13.84 -1.80
N GLY A 77 11.84 13.61 -0.51
CA GLY A 77 11.42 14.62 0.43
C GLY A 77 12.56 15.52 0.93
N LYS A 78 13.81 15.32 0.47
CA LYS A 78 15.03 16.03 0.91
C LYS A 78 15.22 16.01 2.43
N ARG A 79 14.76 14.97 3.11
CA ARG A 79 14.89 14.76 4.55
C ARG A 79 14.73 13.30 4.91
N ARG A 80 15.21 12.88 6.08
CA ARG A 80 15.00 11.51 6.57
C ARG A 80 13.51 11.22 6.74
N PHE A 81 13.08 10.02 6.36
CA PHE A 81 11.74 9.53 6.69
C PHE A 81 11.57 9.47 8.20
N ARG A 82 10.56 10.16 8.73
CA ARG A 82 10.29 10.24 10.16
C ARG A 82 9.29 9.17 10.59
N TYR A 83 9.67 8.35 11.53
CA TYR A 83 8.80 7.31 12.07
C TYR A 83 9.08 7.02 13.54
N ALA A 84 8.11 6.42 14.20
CA ALA A 84 8.26 5.80 15.52
C ALA A 84 7.98 4.29 15.41
N LYS A 85 8.54 3.54 16.33
CA LYS A 85 8.17 2.14 16.56
C LYS A 85 7.30 2.05 17.81
N LYS A 86 6.12 1.44 17.70
CA LYS A 86 5.20 1.26 18.81
C LYS A 86 4.45 -0.06 18.66
N ASP A 87 4.49 -0.89 19.70
CA ASP A 87 3.80 -2.20 19.75
C ASP A 87 4.18 -3.14 18.58
N GLY A 88 5.40 -2.98 18.05
CA GLY A 88 5.90 -3.72 16.90
C GLY A 88 5.49 -3.15 15.54
N TYR A 89 4.71 -2.06 15.52
CA TYR A 89 4.32 -1.35 14.30
C TYR A 89 5.26 -0.19 13.98
N THR A 90 5.37 0.13 12.69
CA THR A 90 6.03 1.35 12.24
C THR A 90 4.96 2.42 12.04
N ILE A 91 5.10 3.55 12.71
CA ILE A 91 4.17 4.67 12.66
C ILE A 91 4.84 5.82 11.93
N SER A 92 4.37 6.17 10.74
CA SER A 92 4.85 7.37 10.05
C SER A 92 4.44 8.62 10.82
N ALA A 93 5.40 9.51 11.08
CA ALA A 93 5.12 10.81 11.71
C ALA A 93 4.51 11.82 10.72
N ASP A 94 4.54 11.52 9.43
CA ASP A 94 4.10 12.43 8.38
C ASP A 94 2.76 12.01 7.73
N ALA A 95 2.35 10.76 7.83
CA ALA A 95 1.06 10.30 7.37
C ALA A 95 -0.09 10.95 8.14
N ASP A 96 -1.22 11.20 7.49
CA ASP A 96 -2.40 11.75 8.14
C ASP A 96 -3.08 10.71 9.02
N PHE A 97 -3.13 9.45 8.53
CA PHE A 97 -3.61 8.31 9.30
C PHE A 97 -2.62 7.14 9.20
N VAL A 98 -2.55 6.35 10.27
CA VAL A 98 -1.84 5.07 10.28
C VAL A 98 -2.75 4.00 10.87
N ILE A 99 -3.13 3.03 10.05
CA ILE A 99 -3.94 1.88 10.46
C ILE A 99 -2.99 0.71 10.74
N CYS A 100 -3.02 0.20 11.95
CA CYS A 100 -2.16 -0.90 12.41
C CYS A 100 -2.98 -2.16 12.66
N GLY A 101 -2.52 -3.28 12.14
CA GLY A 101 -3.22 -4.54 12.30
C GLY A 101 -2.35 -5.75 11.93
N GLU A 102 -2.97 -6.92 11.93
CA GLU A 102 -2.34 -8.20 11.68
C GLU A 102 -3.05 -8.95 10.54
N LEU A 103 -2.24 -9.53 9.66
CA LEU A 103 -2.67 -10.49 8.65
C LEU A 103 -2.39 -11.89 9.17
N HIS A 104 -3.44 -12.69 9.32
CA HIS A 104 -3.33 -14.08 9.69
C HIS A 104 -3.31 -14.99 8.45
N GLU A 105 -2.72 -16.16 8.59
CA GLU A 105 -2.70 -17.15 7.52
C GLU A 105 -4.13 -17.61 7.20
N ASN A 106 -4.45 -17.68 5.91
CA ASN A 106 -5.75 -18.14 5.39
C ASN A 106 -6.98 -17.32 5.84
N ASP A 107 -6.79 -16.14 6.45
CA ASP A 107 -7.91 -15.23 6.76
C ASP A 107 -8.22 -14.38 5.54
N THR A 108 -9.19 -14.81 4.74
CA THR A 108 -9.63 -14.16 3.51
C THR A 108 -11.12 -13.91 3.53
N LYS A 109 -11.54 -12.87 2.80
CA LYS A 109 -12.95 -12.54 2.56
C LYS A 109 -13.17 -12.14 1.11
N PRO A 110 -14.37 -12.35 0.57
CA PRO A 110 -14.72 -11.89 -0.76
C PRO A 110 -14.60 -10.37 -0.86
N GLU A 111 -14.07 -9.90 -1.98
CA GLU A 111 -14.00 -8.49 -2.34
C GLU A 111 -14.34 -8.31 -3.82
N GLY A 112 -14.99 -7.20 -4.15
CA GLY A 112 -15.43 -6.87 -5.49
C GLY A 112 -16.94 -7.13 -5.70
N PRO A 113 -17.45 -6.85 -6.90
CA PRO A 113 -16.75 -6.20 -7.99
C PRO A 113 -16.42 -4.73 -7.67
N PHE A 114 -15.31 -4.22 -8.17
CA PHE A 114 -14.90 -2.82 -8.01
C PHE A 114 -14.36 -2.23 -9.30
N GLY A 115 -14.44 -0.90 -9.45
CA GLY A 115 -13.86 -0.20 -10.58
C GLY A 115 -12.34 -0.30 -10.61
N ASP A 116 -11.77 -0.58 -11.77
CA ASP A 116 -10.35 -0.70 -12.00
C ASP A 116 -9.83 0.49 -12.83
N HIS A 117 -8.52 0.72 -12.78
CA HIS A 117 -7.83 1.82 -13.49
C HIS A 117 -7.97 1.75 -15.01
N LEU A 118 -8.31 0.61 -15.58
CA LEU A 118 -8.61 0.45 -17.01
C LEU A 118 -10.03 0.89 -17.39
N GLY A 119 -10.89 1.23 -16.42
CA GLY A 119 -12.26 1.66 -16.65
C GLY A 119 -13.28 0.54 -16.70
N TYR A 120 -12.92 -0.66 -16.25
CA TYR A 120 -13.79 -1.83 -16.16
C TYR A 120 -13.99 -2.26 -14.70
N TYR A 121 -14.99 -3.09 -14.47
CA TYR A 121 -15.20 -3.71 -13.16
C TYR A 121 -14.43 -5.03 -13.05
N SER A 122 -13.76 -5.23 -11.92
CA SER A 122 -13.17 -6.51 -11.55
C SER A 122 -14.23 -7.55 -11.24
N LEU A 123 -13.82 -8.82 -11.28
CA LEU A 123 -14.61 -9.89 -10.68
C LEU A 123 -14.48 -9.89 -9.16
N LYS A 124 -15.36 -10.63 -8.51
CA LYS A 124 -15.29 -10.90 -7.07
C LYS A 124 -14.30 -12.03 -6.79
N HIS A 125 -13.37 -11.78 -5.88
CA HIS A 125 -12.35 -12.73 -5.45
C HIS A 125 -12.13 -12.66 -3.95
N ASP A 126 -11.55 -13.72 -3.38
CA ASP A 126 -11.14 -13.74 -1.98
C ASP A 126 -9.78 -13.06 -1.81
N PHE A 127 -9.72 -12.11 -0.89
CA PHE A 127 -8.50 -11.37 -0.55
C PHE A 127 -8.21 -11.44 0.95
N PRO A 128 -6.92 -11.35 1.34
CA PRO A 128 -6.53 -11.32 2.75
C PRO A 128 -7.19 -10.18 3.52
N VAL A 129 -7.49 -10.43 4.77
CA VAL A 129 -8.12 -9.46 5.68
C VAL A 129 -7.17 -9.09 6.81
N LEU A 130 -6.89 -7.80 6.93
CA LEU A 130 -6.17 -7.22 8.06
C LEU A 130 -7.13 -7.03 9.23
N LYS A 131 -6.83 -7.62 10.38
CA LYS A 131 -7.51 -7.33 11.65
C LYS A 131 -6.92 -6.07 12.25
N VAL A 132 -7.71 -5.01 12.36
CA VAL A 132 -7.26 -3.70 12.84
C VAL A 132 -7.22 -3.68 14.36
N HIS A 133 -6.06 -3.34 14.90
CA HIS A 133 -5.85 -3.20 16.35
C HIS A 133 -5.85 -1.74 16.78
N LYS A 134 -5.31 -0.85 15.95
CA LYS A 134 -5.17 0.56 16.30
C LYS A 134 -5.14 1.46 15.09
N VAL A 135 -5.71 2.65 15.24
CA VAL A 135 -5.63 3.73 14.26
C VAL A 135 -5.04 4.95 14.94
N TYR A 136 -4.05 5.57 14.30
CA TYR A 136 -3.50 6.85 14.66
C TYR A 136 -3.93 7.88 13.62
N ALA A 137 -4.19 9.10 14.08
CA ALA A 137 -4.51 10.24 13.21
C ALA A 137 -3.80 11.48 13.71
N LYS A 138 -3.43 12.38 12.79
CA LYS A 138 -3.02 13.73 13.15
C LYS A 138 -4.22 14.53 13.65
N GLU A 139 -3.97 15.60 14.40
CA GLU A 139 -5.00 16.50 14.90
C GLU A 139 -5.86 17.09 13.76
N ASN A 140 -5.22 17.52 12.68
CA ASN A 140 -5.89 18.08 11.49
C ASN A 140 -5.67 17.15 10.28
N ALA A 141 -5.97 15.87 10.44
CA ALA A 141 -5.77 14.88 9.39
C ALA A 141 -6.66 15.13 8.19
N ILE A 142 -6.07 15.02 6.98
CA ILE A 142 -6.77 15.12 5.71
C ILE A 142 -6.87 13.72 5.10
N TRP A 143 -8.08 13.31 4.73
CA TRP A 143 -8.30 12.06 4.02
C TRP A 143 -8.15 12.30 2.50
N PRO A 144 -7.05 11.86 1.88
CA PRO A 144 -6.92 11.93 0.43
C PRO A 144 -7.75 10.83 -0.22
N PHE A 145 -8.34 11.13 -1.35
CA PHE A 145 -8.98 10.13 -2.18
C PHE A 145 -8.83 10.48 -3.67
N THR A 146 -8.95 9.46 -4.51
CA THR A 146 -9.04 9.60 -5.95
C THR A 146 -10.20 8.76 -6.47
N VAL A 147 -10.75 9.15 -7.61
CA VAL A 147 -11.76 8.35 -8.30
C VAL A 147 -11.06 7.48 -9.32
N VAL A 148 -10.92 6.21 -9.02
CA VAL A 148 -10.34 5.23 -9.94
C VAL A 148 -11.40 4.81 -10.97
N GLY A 149 -11.03 4.84 -12.24
CA GLY A 149 -11.94 4.47 -13.30
C GLY A 149 -11.32 4.70 -14.68
N ARG A 150 -12.16 5.07 -15.65
CA ARG A 150 -11.72 5.29 -17.04
C ARG A 150 -10.63 6.36 -17.12
N PRO A 151 -9.50 6.09 -17.81
CA PRO A 151 -8.44 7.08 -18.04
C PRO A 151 -8.94 8.33 -18.80
N PRO A 152 -8.33 9.51 -18.63
CA PRO A 152 -7.16 9.75 -17.78
C PRO A 152 -7.55 9.92 -16.29
N GLN A 153 -6.73 9.39 -15.39
CA GLN A 153 -6.90 9.47 -13.94
C GLN A 153 -5.52 9.37 -13.24
N GLU A 154 -5.44 9.24 -11.91
CA GLU A 154 -4.19 9.29 -11.16
C GLU A 154 -3.15 8.26 -11.62
N ASP A 155 -3.54 7.01 -11.87
CA ASP A 155 -2.62 5.97 -12.32
C ASP A 155 -2.00 6.28 -13.70
N SER A 156 -2.72 7.00 -14.57
CA SER A 156 -2.19 7.47 -15.85
C SER A 156 -1.03 8.46 -15.64
N GLN A 157 -1.12 9.32 -14.64
CA GLN A 157 -0.08 10.29 -14.30
C GLN A 157 1.14 9.60 -13.65
N PHE A 158 0.90 8.65 -12.75
CA PHE A 158 1.98 7.84 -12.18
C PHE A 158 2.69 7.04 -13.24
N GLY A 159 1.95 6.40 -14.15
CA GLY A 159 2.52 5.64 -15.27
C GLY A 159 3.43 6.50 -16.15
N ALA A 160 2.96 7.69 -16.56
CA ALA A 160 3.74 8.63 -17.35
C ALA A 160 5.04 9.07 -16.64
N LEU A 161 4.94 9.42 -15.36
CA LEU A 161 6.08 9.86 -14.56
C LEU A 161 7.11 8.73 -14.33
N ILE A 162 6.65 7.53 -14.04
CA ILE A 162 7.52 6.35 -13.89
C ILE A 162 8.23 6.05 -15.21
N HIS A 163 7.51 6.10 -16.33
CA HIS A 163 8.09 5.89 -17.65
C HIS A 163 9.20 6.91 -17.97
N GLU A 164 8.94 8.19 -17.71
CA GLU A 164 9.92 9.26 -17.91
C GLU A 164 11.20 9.02 -17.09
N ILE A 165 11.07 8.60 -15.84
CA ILE A 165 12.20 8.40 -14.92
C ILE A 165 12.97 7.11 -15.25
N SER A 166 12.26 6.01 -15.54
CA SER A 166 12.86 4.68 -15.71
C SER A 166 13.16 4.30 -17.16
N GLY A 167 12.55 4.98 -18.14
CA GLY A 167 12.68 4.62 -19.56
C GLY A 167 14.11 4.52 -20.05
N LYS A 168 14.93 5.52 -19.73
CA LYS A 168 16.35 5.54 -20.12
C LYS A 168 17.17 4.39 -19.50
N ALA A 169 16.85 4.00 -18.28
CA ALA A 169 17.52 2.87 -17.63
C ALA A 169 17.14 1.54 -18.30
N ILE A 170 15.87 1.41 -18.70
CA ILE A 170 15.39 0.22 -19.42
C ILE A 170 16.03 0.12 -20.80
N GLU A 171 16.13 1.21 -21.55
CA GLU A 171 16.79 1.26 -22.86
C GLU A 171 18.28 0.88 -22.81
N GLN A 172 18.96 1.13 -21.68
CA GLN A 172 20.36 0.72 -21.47
C GLN A 172 20.51 -0.78 -21.21
N GLU A 173 19.53 -1.41 -20.58
CA GLU A 173 19.56 -2.84 -20.22
C GLU A 173 18.96 -3.73 -21.33
N ILE A 174 18.07 -3.18 -22.15
CA ILE A 174 17.38 -3.91 -23.23
C ILE A 174 17.54 -3.09 -24.51
N PRO A 175 18.64 -3.31 -25.26
CA PRO A 175 18.92 -2.63 -26.51
C PRO A 175 17.98 -3.04 -27.65
#